data_d174ed53ce20858083bd2c1d5d124800
#
_entry.id   d174ed53ce20858083bd2c1d5d124800
#
_cell.length_a   1.000
_cell.length_b   1.000
_cell.length_c   1.000
_cell.angle_alpha   90.00
_cell.angle_beta   90.00
_cell.angle_gamma   90.00
#
_symmetry.space_group_name_H-M   'P 1'
#
loop_
_entity.id
_entity.type
_entity.pdbx_description
1 polymer ?
#
loop_
_entity_poly.entity_id
_entity_poly.type
_entity_poly.pdbx_seq_one_letter_code
_entity_poly.pdbx_strand_id
1 'polypeptide(L)'
;MRENPDPPAHPGVPISAALPRTVVVLGLVSLLNDASSEMITPLLPIFLTATLGAGPAIVGLVEGLAEATSSVLKLIAGRLADRGVDPKSLVLAGYGLSNATRPLIGLAAAWSSVLLLRFLDRVGKGLRTAPRDALIAGATHAADRGRAFGFHRSMDHAGAVIGPLIAFALLSLQVELKHVFLASVVPGLLVLTLLAFGLPRGRPFEAPPRASFAWRALHGRLRAMIVAAGWLALASVPEVFVVLWATSAGLSVHWVPLVWAAASLAKMAIAMPAGIVSDRLGRIPVLLGGWTLRVSVLLLLAALPSPPAWQMWLLFIAYAATLAVTEPAERSVIGDHAAEHERGTAYGLYHLASGLLVLPGAVIFGTIWERFGSSTAFTTAAIVTALGAAWMSWLAREPIARAGQQRG
;
A
#
# COMPACT_ATOMS: atom_id res chain seq x y z
N MET A 1 54.82 -2.96 -19.47
CA MET A 1 53.75 -2.39 -18.65
C MET A 1 53.04 -1.35 -19.51
N ARG A 2 51.85 -1.66 -19.98
CA ARG A 2 50.97 -0.67 -20.67
C ARG A 2 49.98 -0.22 -19.64
N GLU A 3 50.05 1.04 -19.22
CA GLU A 3 49.02 1.66 -18.39
C GLU A 3 47.69 1.64 -19.13
N ASN A 4 46.71 1.06 -18.47
CA ASN A 4 45.31 1.07 -18.94
C ASN A 4 44.75 2.48 -18.67
N PRO A 5 44.28 3.24 -19.64
CA PRO A 5 43.76 4.56 -19.38
C PRO A 5 42.48 4.44 -18.54
N ASP A 6 42.38 5.24 -17.49
CA ASP A 6 41.16 5.37 -16.66
C ASP A 6 39.96 5.62 -17.52
N PRO A 7 38.80 5.00 -17.20
CA PRO A 7 37.56 5.25 -17.94
C PRO A 7 37.21 6.75 -17.81
N PRO A 8 36.75 7.38 -18.92
CA PRO A 8 36.43 8.80 -18.90
C PRO A 8 35.40 9.10 -17.83
N ALA A 9 35.72 10.06 -16.95
CA ALA A 9 34.79 10.61 -15.97
C ALA A 9 33.54 11.10 -16.72
N HIS A 10 32.39 10.49 -16.46
CA HIS A 10 31.13 10.96 -17.01
C HIS A 10 30.97 12.44 -16.62
N PRO A 11 30.77 13.35 -17.57
CA PRO A 11 30.53 14.75 -17.25
C PRO A 11 29.29 14.81 -16.37
N GLY A 12 29.45 15.31 -15.13
CA GLY A 12 28.36 15.43 -14.17
C GLY A 12 27.24 16.24 -14.81
N VAL A 13 26.15 15.58 -15.16
CA VAL A 13 24.92 16.26 -15.58
C VAL A 13 24.51 17.16 -14.41
N PRO A 14 24.41 18.49 -14.61
CA PRO A 14 24.05 19.37 -13.51
C PRO A 14 22.70 18.92 -12.94
N ILE A 15 22.69 18.54 -11.67
CA ILE A 15 21.46 18.20 -10.93
C ILE A 15 20.62 19.49 -10.94
N SER A 16 19.49 19.48 -11.62
CA SER A 16 18.59 20.62 -11.64
C SER A 16 18.19 21.00 -10.21
N ALA A 17 18.42 22.25 -9.82
CA ALA A 17 18.12 22.73 -8.46
C ALA A 17 16.62 22.64 -8.12
N ALA A 18 15.73 22.70 -9.12
CA ALA A 18 14.28 22.69 -8.97
C ALA A 18 13.64 21.44 -9.57
N LEU A 19 12.63 20.88 -8.88
CA LEU A 19 11.81 19.80 -9.42
C LEU A 19 10.92 20.31 -10.56
N PRO A 20 10.67 19.49 -11.62
CA PRO A 20 9.76 19.84 -12.68
C PRO A 20 8.35 20.16 -12.15
N ARG A 21 7.67 21.15 -12.73
CA ARG A 21 6.31 21.56 -12.34
C ARG A 21 5.34 20.37 -12.27
N THR A 22 5.41 19.45 -13.22
CA THR A 22 4.59 18.23 -13.25
C THR A 22 4.78 17.38 -11.99
N VAL A 23 6.02 17.22 -11.51
CA VAL A 23 6.35 16.46 -10.29
C VAL A 23 5.77 17.15 -9.06
N VAL A 24 5.94 18.48 -8.96
CA VAL A 24 5.40 19.27 -7.83
C VAL A 24 3.87 19.19 -7.79
N VAL A 25 3.21 19.38 -8.94
CA VAL A 25 1.75 19.31 -9.04
C VAL A 25 1.25 17.91 -8.65
N LEU A 26 1.85 16.84 -9.20
CA LEU A 26 1.45 15.47 -8.88
C LEU A 26 1.75 15.11 -7.41
N GLY A 27 2.80 15.66 -6.81
CA GLY A 27 3.07 15.52 -5.39
C GLY A 27 2.00 16.17 -4.52
N LEU A 28 1.61 17.42 -4.81
CA LEU A 28 0.53 18.13 -4.09
C LEU A 28 -0.83 17.43 -4.28
N VAL A 29 -1.12 16.97 -5.51
CA VAL A 29 -2.30 16.15 -5.80
C VAL A 29 -2.32 14.89 -4.93
N SER A 30 -1.18 14.22 -4.79
CA SER A 30 -1.06 13.01 -3.96
C SER A 30 -1.29 13.32 -2.48
N LEU A 31 -0.69 14.38 -1.95
CA LEU A 31 -0.91 14.84 -0.57
C LEU A 31 -2.39 15.07 -0.28
N LEU A 32 -3.06 15.87 -1.10
CA LEU A 32 -4.47 16.20 -0.90
C LEU A 32 -5.39 15.00 -1.09
N ASN A 33 -5.08 14.14 -2.07
CA ASN A 33 -5.83 12.91 -2.30
C ASN A 33 -5.69 11.93 -1.14
N ASP A 34 -4.48 11.79 -0.59
CA ASP A 34 -4.26 10.90 0.54
C ASP A 34 -4.84 11.50 1.83
N ALA A 35 -4.79 12.81 2.02
CA ALA A 35 -5.53 13.48 3.08
C ALA A 35 -7.04 13.18 2.97
N SER A 36 -7.66 13.32 1.77
CA SER A 36 -9.06 12.96 1.53
C SER A 36 -9.37 11.50 1.86
N SER A 37 -8.51 10.57 1.44
CA SER A 37 -8.69 9.13 1.67
C SER A 37 -8.55 8.77 3.15
N GLU A 38 -7.52 9.29 3.79
CA GLU A 38 -7.14 8.91 5.14
C GLU A 38 -7.95 9.61 6.24
N MET A 39 -8.75 10.63 5.89
CA MET A 39 -9.84 11.10 6.74
C MET A 39 -10.91 10.02 6.96
N ILE A 40 -11.13 9.16 5.97
CA ILE A 40 -12.20 8.16 5.94
C ILE A 40 -11.71 6.79 6.39
N THR A 41 -10.55 6.37 5.91
CA THR A 41 -10.03 4.99 6.05
C THR A 41 -10.06 4.47 7.49
N PRO A 42 -9.57 5.19 8.52
CA PRO A 42 -9.60 4.69 9.90
C PRO A 42 -11.00 4.63 10.51
N LEU A 43 -11.93 5.42 10.00
CA LEU A 43 -13.30 5.53 10.52
C LEU A 43 -14.29 4.59 9.81
N LEU A 44 -13.91 4.05 8.65
CA LEU A 44 -14.76 3.21 7.83
C LEU A 44 -15.23 1.92 8.53
N PRO A 45 -14.38 1.14 9.24
CA PRO A 45 -14.83 -0.05 9.93
C PRO A 45 -15.86 0.28 11.03
N ILE A 46 -15.71 1.42 11.69
CA ILE A 46 -16.64 1.88 12.73
C ILE A 46 -17.97 2.28 12.10
N PHE A 47 -17.94 3.00 10.96
CA PHE A 47 -19.16 3.36 10.22
C PHE A 47 -19.92 2.11 9.76
N LEU A 48 -19.20 1.11 9.23
CA LEU A 48 -19.79 -0.16 8.81
C LEU A 48 -20.43 -0.90 10.00
N THR A 49 -19.75 -1.00 11.13
CA THR A 49 -20.21 -1.81 12.26
C THR A 49 -21.18 -1.07 13.16
N ALA A 50 -20.86 0.14 13.64
CA ALA A 50 -21.66 0.86 14.60
C ALA A 50 -22.85 1.61 13.96
N THR A 51 -22.70 2.10 12.71
CA THR A 51 -23.77 2.87 12.04
C THR A 51 -24.64 1.99 11.15
N LEU A 52 -24.03 1.08 10.37
CA LEU A 52 -24.76 0.26 9.38
C LEU A 52 -25.01 -1.17 9.85
N GLY A 53 -24.58 -1.57 11.06
CA GLY A 53 -24.82 -2.88 11.65
C GLY A 53 -24.13 -4.04 10.92
N ALA A 54 -23.07 -3.76 10.14
CA ALA A 54 -22.34 -4.79 9.42
C ALA A 54 -21.40 -5.57 10.35
N GLY A 55 -21.31 -6.88 10.16
CA GLY A 55 -20.37 -7.72 10.90
C GLY A 55 -18.92 -7.61 10.40
N PRO A 56 -17.95 -8.15 11.15
CA PRO A 56 -16.54 -8.17 10.75
C PRO A 56 -16.28 -8.85 9.40
N ALA A 57 -17.07 -9.84 9.00
CA ALA A 57 -16.98 -10.48 7.69
C ALA A 57 -17.21 -9.48 6.54
N ILE A 58 -18.17 -8.58 6.70
CA ILE A 58 -18.47 -7.50 5.72
C ILE A 58 -17.32 -6.47 5.69
N VAL A 59 -16.74 -6.12 6.82
CA VAL A 59 -15.54 -5.25 6.87
C VAL A 59 -14.41 -5.89 6.08
N GLY A 60 -14.18 -7.21 6.24
CA GLY A 60 -13.20 -7.98 5.49
C GLY A 60 -13.50 -7.99 3.99
N LEU A 61 -14.77 -8.16 3.60
CA LEU A 61 -15.20 -8.12 2.19
C LEU A 61 -14.94 -6.74 1.56
N VAL A 62 -15.30 -5.66 2.25
CA VAL A 62 -15.14 -4.28 1.76
C VAL A 62 -13.66 -3.96 1.54
N GLU A 63 -12.79 -4.22 2.50
CA GLU A 63 -11.37 -3.90 2.40
C GLU A 63 -10.61 -4.89 1.49
N GLY A 64 -10.93 -6.17 1.54
CA GLY A 64 -10.32 -7.17 0.67
C GLY A 64 -10.66 -6.93 -0.80
N LEU A 65 -11.94 -6.65 -1.13
CA LEU A 65 -12.36 -6.31 -2.49
C LEU A 65 -11.70 -5.01 -2.96
N ALA A 66 -11.58 -4.02 -2.07
CA ALA A 66 -10.91 -2.76 -2.35
C ALA A 66 -9.45 -2.99 -2.79
N GLU A 67 -8.67 -3.77 -2.05
CA GLU A 67 -7.26 -4.01 -2.37
C GLU A 67 -7.09 -4.88 -3.62
N ALA A 68 -7.88 -5.94 -3.77
CA ALA A 68 -7.88 -6.79 -4.96
C ALA A 68 -8.19 -5.98 -6.22
N THR A 69 -9.24 -5.14 -6.18
CA THR A 69 -9.62 -4.25 -7.29
C THR A 69 -8.49 -3.32 -7.68
N SER A 70 -7.89 -2.64 -6.70
CA SER A 70 -6.76 -1.73 -6.93
C SER A 70 -5.59 -2.44 -7.60
N SER A 71 -5.24 -3.65 -7.15
CA SER A 71 -4.12 -4.43 -7.66
C SER A 71 -4.33 -4.90 -9.10
N VAL A 72 -5.52 -5.38 -9.43
CA VAL A 72 -5.88 -5.77 -10.81
C VAL A 72 -5.89 -4.57 -11.75
N LEU A 73 -6.47 -3.46 -11.32
CA LEU A 73 -6.60 -2.28 -12.18
C LEU A 73 -5.30 -1.50 -12.37
N LYS A 74 -4.36 -1.54 -11.45
CA LYS A 74 -2.98 -1.04 -11.68
C LYS A 74 -2.36 -1.72 -12.91
N LEU A 75 -2.54 -3.03 -13.04
CA LEU A 75 -2.03 -3.80 -14.17
C LEU A 75 -2.75 -3.43 -15.49
N ILE A 76 -4.08 -3.29 -15.44
CA ILE A 76 -4.89 -2.91 -16.61
C ILE A 76 -4.54 -1.49 -17.07
N ALA A 77 -4.43 -0.54 -16.13
CA ALA A 77 -4.10 0.85 -16.43
C ALA A 77 -2.70 1.01 -17.05
N GLY A 78 -1.72 0.24 -16.57
CA GLY A 78 -0.40 0.17 -17.20
C GLY A 78 -0.51 -0.27 -18.67
N ARG A 79 -1.24 -1.35 -18.93
CA ARG A 79 -1.45 -1.84 -20.30
C ARG A 79 -2.23 -0.88 -21.21
N LEU A 80 -3.18 -0.11 -20.66
CA LEU A 80 -3.90 0.92 -21.42
C LEU A 80 -2.98 2.06 -21.82
N ALA A 81 -2.11 2.51 -20.92
CA ALA A 81 -1.08 3.50 -21.20
C ALA A 81 -0.11 3.00 -22.29
N ASP A 82 0.34 1.72 -22.21
CA ASP A 82 1.20 1.08 -23.21
C ASP A 82 0.53 0.96 -24.60
N ARG A 83 -0.81 0.97 -24.66
CA ARG A 83 -1.59 0.96 -25.91
C ARG A 83 -1.88 2.36 -26.46
N GLY A 84 -1.29 3.41 -25.87
CA GLY A 84 -1.42 4.78 -26.34
C GLY A 84 -2.62 5.55 -25.78
N VAL A 85 -3.30 5.03 -24.76
CA VAL A 85 -4.28 5.82 -24.03
C VAL A 85 -3.54 6.92 -23.26
N ASP A 86 -3.96 8.17 -23.41
CA ASP A 86 -3.32 9.32 -22.79
C ASP A 86 -3.24 9.16 -21.26
N PRO A 87 -2.04 9.11 -20.66
CA PRO A 87 -1.86 8.96 -19.23
C PRO A 87 -2.55 10.05 -18.41
N LYS A 88 -2.62 11.28 -18.91
CA LYS A 88 -3.30 12.40 -18.25
C LYS A 88 -4.79 12.14 -18.11
N SER A 89 -5.43 11.61 -19.13
CA SER A 89 -6.85 11.27 -19.12
C SER A 89 -7.15 10.17 -18.10
N LEU A 90 -6.29 9.12 -18.03
CA LEU A 90 -6.41 8.05 -17.03
C LEU A 90 -6.23 8.59 -15.60
N VAL A 91 -5.28 9.50 -15.41
CA VAL A 91 -5.04 10.16 -14.11
C VAL A 91 -6.24 11.01 -13.69
N LEU A 92 -6.79 11.83 -14.61
CA LEU A 92 -7.96 12.67 -14.33
C LEU A 92 -9.20 11.81 -14.03
N ALA A 93 -9.48 10.80 -14.84
CA ALA A 93 -10.60 9.89 -14.62
C ALA A 93 -10.46 9.14 -13.28
N GLY A 94 -9.25 8.65 -12.96
CA GLY A 94 -8.99 7.91 -11.73
C GLY A 94 -9.14 8.76 -10.47
N TYR A 95 -8.57 9.97 -10.45
CA TYR A 95 -8.75 10.89 -9.32
C TYR A 95 -10.19 11.43 -9.23
N GLY A 96 -10.82 11.71 -10.38
CA GLY A 96 -12.22 12.14 -10.46
C GLY A 96 -13.15 11.11 -9.82
N LEU A 97 -13.06 9.86 -10.25
CA LEU A 97 -13.87 8.76 -9.72
C LEU A 97 -13.65 8.57 -8.21
N SER A 98 -12.38 8.51 -7.75
CA SER A 98 -12.08 8.35 -6.33
C SER A 98 -12.64 9.48 -5.47
N ASN A 99 -12.42 10.74 -5.87
CA ASN A 99 -12.82 11.89 -5.06
C ASN A 99 -14.32 12.19 -5.15
N ALA A 100 -15.03 11.72 -6.19
CA ALA A 100 -16.49 11.78 -6.27
C ALA A 100 -17.16 10.74 -5.35
N THR A 101 -16.58 9.53 -5.24
CA THR A 101 -17.20 8.43 -4.48
C THR A 101 -16.99 8.51 -2.97
N ARG A 102 -15.84 9.02 -2.51
CA ARG A 102 -15.49 9.06 -1.07
C ARG A 102 -16.47 9.81 -0.20
N PRO A 103 -16.84 11.07 -0.49
CA PRO A 103 -17.81 11.79 0.35
C PRO A 103 -19.18 11.11 0.38
N LEU A 104 -19.58 10.43 -0.70
CA LEU A 104 -20.86 9.72 -0.78
C LEU A 104 -20.95 8.55 0.20
N ILE A 105 -19.81 8.01 0.69
CA ILE A 105 -19.83 6.98 1.74
C ILE A 105 -20.57 7.47 2.98
N GLY A 106 -20.44 8.76 3.34
CA GLY A 106 -21.16 9.36 4.47
C GLY A 106 -22.68 9.39 4.32
N LEU A 107 -23.19 9.23 3.09
CA LEU A 107 -24.62 9.19 2.77
C LEU A 107 -25.16 7.75 2.61
N ALA A 108 -24.31 6.74 2.76
CA ALA A 108 -24.72 5.35 2.60
C ALA A 108 -25.65 4.91 3.72
N ALA A 109 -26.82 4.36 3.33
CA ALA A 109 -27.80 3.81 4.26
C ALA A 109 -27.64 2.29 4.50
N ALA A 110 -26.79 1.62 3.71
CA ALA A 110 -26.53 0.18 3.81
C ALA A 110 -25.06 -0.10 3.52
N TRP A 111 -24.53 -1.20 4.09
CA TRP A 111 -23.15 -1.64 3.84
C TRP A 111 -22.88 -1.97 2.36
N SER A 112 -23.90 -2.43 1.62
CA SER A 112 -23.78 -2.70 0.18
C SER A 112 -23.48 -1.44 -0.64
N SER A 113 -24.05 -0.28 -0.26
CA SER A 113 -23.73 1.02 -0.87
C SER A 113 -22.28 1.41 -0.57
N VAL A 114 -21.79 1.17 0.65
CA VAL A 114 -20.39 1.39 1.02
C VAL A 114 -19.46 0.48 0.20
N LEU A 115 -19.82 -0.80 0.03
CA LEU A 115 -19.06 -1.76 -0.78
C LEU A 115 -18.92 -1.25 -2.23
N LEU A 116 -20.02 -0.80 -2.85
CA LEU A 116 -20.01 -0.25 -4.20
C LEU A 116 -19.14 1.00 -4.30
N LEU A 117 -19.33 1.97 -3.39
CA LEU A 117 -18.58 3.23 -3.39
C LEU A 117 -17.08 2.99 -3.15
N ARG A 118 -16.74 2.06 -2.25
CA ARG A 118 -15.35 1.67 -1.98
C ARG A 118 -14.73 0.96 -3.17
N PHE A 119 -15.48 0.08 -3.83
CA PHE A 119 -15.06 -0.55 -5.09
C PHE A 119 -14.75 0.50 -6.16
N LEU A 120 -15.65 1.46 -6.39
CA LEU A 120 -15.45 2.55 -7.37
C LEU A 120 -14.25 3.44 -7.01
N ASP A 121 -14.06 3.79 -5.73
CA ASP A 121 -12.85 4.50 -5.27
C ASP A 121 -11.58 3.73 -5.65
N ARG A 122 -11.58 2.41 -5.48
CA ARG A 122 -10.41 1.57 -5.80
C ARG A 122 -10.21 1.35 -7.30
N VAL A 123 -11.28 1.35 -8.09
CA VAL A 123 -11.18 1.47 -9.54
C VAL A 123 -10.43 2.74 -9.91
N GLY A 124 -10.82 3.88 -9.35
CA GLY A 124 -10.12 5.16 -9.55
C GLY A 124 -8.64 5.10 -9.13
N LYS A 125 -8.34 4.49 -7.97
CA LYS A 125 -6.95 4.31 -7.50
C LYS A 125 -6.12 3.46 -8.46
N GLY A 126 -6.67 2.36 -8.94
CA GLY A 126 -5.98 1.47 -9.88
C GLY A 126 -5.70 2.16 -11.20
N LEU A 127 -6.69 2.87 -11.76
CA LEU A 127 -6.56 3.57 -13.04
C LEU A 127 -5.48 4.66 -13.03
N ARG A 128 -5.30 5.39 -11.93
CA ARG A 128 -4.37 6.53 -11.87
C ARG A 128 -2.93 6.16 -11.53
N THR A 129 -2.68 5.06 -10.82
CA THR A 129 -1.37 4.80 -10.19
C THR A 129 -0.25 4.66 -11.23
N ALA A 130 -0.35 3.70 -12.15
CA ALA A 130 0.69 3.48 -13.16
C ALA A 130 0.84 4.65 -14.15
N PRO A 131 -0.24 5.26 -14.68
CA PRO A 131 -0.13 6.44 -15.54
C PRO A 131 0.47 7.66 -14.85
N ARG A 132 0.17 7.89 -13.57
CA ARG A 132 0.79 8.95 -12.75
C ARG A 132 2.30 8.76 -12.65
N ASP A 133 2.74 7.54 -12.32
CA ASP A 133 4.16 7.23 -12.17
C ASP A 133 4.89 7.40 -13.51
N ALA A 134 4.23 7.07 -14.62
CA ALA A 134 4.74 7.31 -15.97
C ALA A 134 4.90 8.82 -16.27
N LEU A 135 3.94 9.67 -15.86
CA LEU A 135 4.04 11.12 -16.01
C LEU A 135 5.19 11.71 -15.19
N ILE A 136 5.43 11.22 -13.96
CA ILE A 136 6.57 11.63 -13.14
C ILE A 136 7.89 11.25 -13.82
N ALA A 137 8.01 10.00 -14.27
CA ALA A 137 9.20 9.50 -14.93
C ALA A 137 9.50 10.23 -16.24
N GLY A 138 8.46 10.51 -17.05
CA GLY A 138 8.58 11.21 -18.32
C GLY A 138 8.90 12.72 -18.19
N ALA A 139 8.54 13.34 -17.06
CA ALA A 139 8.86 14.73 -16.78
C ALA A 139 10.27 14.93 -16.18
N THR A 140 10.99 13.85 -15.85
CA THR A 140 12.23 13.90 -15.05
C THR A 140 13.38 13.21 -15.78
N HIS A 141 14.56 13.83 -15.78
CA HIS A 141 15.78 13.18 -16.27
C HIS A 141 16.10 11.91 -15.47
N ALA A 142 16.72 10.92 -16.11
CA ALA A 142 17.02 9.63 -15.48
C ALA A 142 17.81 9.78 -14.16
N ALA A 143 18.75 10.72 -14.09
CA ALA A 143 19.55 10.99 -12.89
C ALA A 143 18.74 11.57 -11.72
N ASP A 144 17.62 12.27 -11.97
CA ASP A 144 16.80 12.94 -10.96
C ASP A 144 15.54 12.15 -10.57
N ARG A 145 15.28 10.99 -11.18
CA ARG A 145 14.05 10.18 -10.94
C ARG A 145 13.91 9.79 -9.47
N GLY A 146 15.01 9.40 -8.82
CA GLY A 146 14.98 9.06 -7.40
C GLY A 146 14.46 10.21 -6.53
N ARG A 147 14.91 11.43 -6.81
CA ARG A 147 14.47 12.64 -6.11
C ARG A 147 13.00 12.97 -6.39
N ALA A 148 12.54 12.82 -7.64
CA ALA A 148 11.16 13.08 -8.03
C ALA A 148 10.19 12.10 -7.37
N PHE A 149 10.48 10.80 -7.41
CA PHE A 149 9.68 9.77 -6.73
C PHE A 149 9.76 9.89 -5.20
N GLY A 150 10.94 10.24 -4.66
CA GLY A 150 11.11 10.52 -3.23
C GLY A 150 10.23 11.67 -2.75
N PHE A 151 10.22 12.79 -3.48
CA PHE A 151 9.32 13.92 -3.19
C PHE A 151 7.84 13.49 -3.25
N HIS A 152 7.44 12.79 -4.32
CA HIS A 152 6.06 12.31 -4.45
C HIS A 152 5.68 11.39 -3.27
N ARG A 153 6.55 10.47 -2.86
CA ARG A 153 6.30 9.58 -1.73
C ARG A 153 6.21 10.32 -0.40
N SER A 154 7.02 11.36 -0.22
CA SER A 154 6.93 12.23 0.96
C SER A 154 5.58 12.95 1.04
N MET A 155 5.05 13.39 -0.10
CA MET A 155 3.72 13.99 -0.17
C MET A 155 2.60 12.98 0.13
N ASP A 156 2.69 11.73 -0.35
CA ASP A 156 1.78 10.63 0.02
C ASP A 156 1.74 10.46 1.55
N HIS A 157 2.93 10.32 2.16
CA HIS A 157 3.02 10.14 3.62
C HIS A 157 2.52 11.35 4.41
N ALA A 158 2.80 12.57 3.94
CA ALA A 158 2.27 13.78 4.57
C ALA A 158 0.73 13.78 4.54
N GLY A 159 0.12 13.42 3.41
CA GLY A 159 -1.33 13.26 3.29
C GLY A 159 -1.89 12.20 4.24
N ALA A 160 -1.19 11.07 4.37
CA ALA A 160 -1.57 9.97 5.27
C ALA A 160 -1.51 10.34 6.78
N VAL A 161 -0.81 11.41 7.13
CA VAL A 161 -0.81 11.98 8.49
C VAL A 161 -1.84 13.11 8.62
N ILE A 162 -1.89 14.01 7.65
CA ILE A 162 -2.77 15.20 7.69
C ILE A 162 -4.24 14.80 7.65
N GLY A 163 -4.62 13.80 6.84
CA GLY A 163 -6.01 13.35 6.71
C GLY A 163 -6.62 12.93 8.07
N PRO A 164 -6.03 11.97 8.77
CA PRO A 164 -6.51 11.58 10.10
C PRO A 164 -6.48 12.72 11.12
N LEU A 165 -5.51 13.64 11.06
CA LEU A 165 -5.49 14.82 11.94
C LEU A 165 -6.68 15.76 11.68
N ILE A 166 -7.07 15.96 10.41
CA ILE A 166 -8.30 16.71 10.07
C ILE A 166 -9.52 15.97 10.62
N ALA A 167 -9.60 14.66 10.43
CA ALA A 167 -10.72 13.87 10.97
C ALA A 167 -10.79 13.94 12.51
N PHE A 168 -9.66 13.87 13.20
CA PHE A 168 -9.56 14.06 14.64
C PHE A 168 -10.06 15.45 15.07
N ALA A 169 -9.63 16.51 14.39
CA ALA A 169 -10.06 17.88 14.69
C ALA A 169 -11.58 18.05 14.51
N LEU A 170 -12.16 17.51 13.43
CA LEU A 170 -13.61 17.55 13.21
C LEU A 170 -14.39 16.79 14.29
N LEU A 171 -13.93 15.58 14.67
CA LEU A 171 -14.55 14.82 15.75
C LEU A 171 -14.40 15.53 17.12
N SER A 172 -13.29 16.26 17.35
CA SER A 172 -13.08 17.09 18.55
C SER A 172 -14.10 18.24 18.64
N LEU A 173 -14.53 18.75 17.48
CA LEU A 173 -15.58 19.76 17.36
C LEU A 173 -16.99 19.15 17.38
N GLN A 174 -17.12 17.88 17.79
CA GLN A 174 -18.39 17.14 17.84
C GLN A 174 -19.10 17.01 16.48
N VAL A 175 -18.38 17.08 15.39
CA VAL A 175 -18.92 16.84 14.06
C VAL A 175 -19.25 15.35 13.91
N GLU A 176 -20.46 15.04 13.47
CA GLU A 176 -20.90 13.66 13.27
C GLU A 176 -20.06 12.94 12.21
N LEU A 177 -19.89 11.64 12.38
CA LEU A 177 -19.08 10.78 11.52
C LEU A 177 -19.40 10.91 10.01
N LYS A 178 -20.70 11.00 9.67
CA LYS A 178 -21.16 11.19 8.28
C LYS A 178 -20.65 12.51 7.69
N HIS A 179 -20.59 13.58 8.47
CA HIS A 179 -20.11 14.89 8.03
C HIS A 179 -18.58 14.92 7.90
N VAL A 180 -17.84 14.14 8.70
CA VAL A 180 -16.40 13.94 8.49
C VAL A 180 -16.15 13.31 7.12
N PHE A 181 -16.95 12.32 6.71
CA PHE A 181 -16.86 11.72 5.38
C PHE A 181 -17.20 12.72 4.27
N LEU A 182 -18.26 13.51 4.43
CA LEU A 182 -18.63 14.57 3.48
C LEU A 182 -17.53 15.63 3.36
N ALA A 183 -16.85 15.98 4.45
CA ALA A 183 -15.77 16.97 4.45
C ALA A 183 -14.58 16.57 3.56
N SER A 184 -14.43 15.27 3.25
CA SER A 184 -13.41 14.81 2.29
C SER A 184 -13.59 15.34 0.87
N VAL A 185 -14.76 15.93 0.57
CA VAL A 185 -15.01 16.63 -0.70
C VAL A 185 -14.07 17.82 -0.88
N VAL A 186 -13.69 18.51 0.21
CA VAL A 186 -12.87 19.73 0.13
C VAL A 186 -11.47 19.40 -0.44
N PRO A 187 -10.64 18.53 0.17
CA PRO A 187 -9.37 18.16 -0.45
C PRO A 187 -9.58 17.48 -1.81
N GLY A 188 -10.68 16.73 -2.03
CA GLY A 188 -11.01 16.13 -3.32
C GLY A 188 -11.22 17.15 -4.44
N LEU A 189 -11.94 18.23 -4.21
CA LEU A 189 -12.10 19.33 -5.17
C LEU A 189 -10.79 20.04 -5.47
N LEU A 190 -9.94 20.25 -4.46
CA LEU A 190 -8.61 20.81 -4.65
C LEU A 190 -7.73 19.91 -5.53
N VAL A 191 -7.83 18.58 -5.38
CA VAL A 191 -7.16 17.62 -6.28
C VAL A 191 -7.58 17.83 -7.73
N LEU A 192 -8.89 17.89 -8.00
CA LEU A 192 -9.41 18.05 -9.36
C LEU A 192 -9.00 19.40 -9.97
N THR A 193 -9.04 20.46 -9.18
CA THR A 193 -8.61 21.80 -9.58
C THR A 193 -7.13 21.82 -9.95
N LEU A 194 -6.26 21.25 -9.10
CA LEU A 194 -4.82 21.16 -9.38
C LEU A 194 -4.53 20.32 -10.63
N LEU A 195 -5.24 19.24 -10.85
CA LEU A 195 -5.06 18.42 -12.05
C LEU A 195 -5.52 19.15 -13.32
N ALA A 196 -6.67 19.81 -13.26
CA ALA A 196 -7.23 20.52 -14.41
C ALA A 196 -6.32 21.64 -14.90
N PHE A 197 -5.78 22.46 -13.98
CA PHE A 197 -5.01 23.65 -14.28
C PHE A 197 -3.50 23.50 -14.12
N GLY A 198 -3.04 22.53 -13.35
CA GLY A 198 -1.63 22.34 -13.01
C GLY A 198 -0.84 21.50 -14.01
N LEU A 199 -1.44 20.50 -14.62
CA LEU A 199 -0.75 19.60 -15.55
C LEU A 199 -0.66 20.23 -16.96
N PRO A 200 0.56 20.32 -17.54
CA PRO A 200 0.73 20.79 -18.90
C PRO A 200 -0.01 19.86 -19.88
N ARG A 201 -0.46 20.41 -21.01
CA ARG A 201 -1.03 19.62 -22.11
C ARG A 201 0.05 18.70 -22.67
N GLY A 202 -0.22 17.39 -22.74
CA GLY A 202 0.78 16.35 -22.86
C GLY A 202 1.61 16.39 -24.14
N ARG A 203 2.87 15.97 -23.99
CA ARG A 203 3.66 15.41 -25.10
C ARG A 203 3.25 13.95 -25.30
N PRO A 204 3.37 13.40 -26.52
CA PRO A 204 3.17 11.97 -26.75
C PRO A 204 4.06 11.17 -25.78
N PHE A 205 3.45 10.23 -25.09
CA PHE A 205 4.17 9.31 -24.20
C PHE A 205 4.74 8.17 -25.03
N GLU A 206 6.07 8.03 -25.04
CA GLU A 206 6.70 6.83 -25.57
C GLU A 206 6.55 5.71 -24.54
N ALA A 207 5.75 4.70 -24.88
CA ALA A 207 5.50 3.56 -24.02
C ALA A 207 6.80 2.75 -23.83
N PRO A 208 7.14 2.35 -22.57
CA PRO A 208 8.26 1.45 -22.35
C PRO A 208 8.02 0.06 -22.98
N PRO A 209 9.09 -0.72 -23.26
CA PRO A 209 8.96 -2.05 -23.82
C PRO A 209 7.99 -2.92 -23.01
N ARG A 210 7.14 -3.68 -23.69
CA ARG A 210 6.09 -4.51 -23.10
C ARG A 210 6.69 -5.57 -22.17
N ALA A 211 6.37 -5.53 -20.88
CA ALA A 211 6.63 -6.64 -19.97
C ALA A 211 5.68 -7.81 -20.31
N SER A 212 6.23 -9.00 -20.55
CA SER A 212 5.41 -10.20 -20.74
C SER A 212 5.02 -10.76 -19.37
N PHE A 213 3.72 -10.81 -19.05
CA PHE A 213 3.22 -11.43 -17.82
C PHE A 213 3.10 -12.96 -17.94
N ALA A 214 4.13 -13.61 -18.45
CA ALA A 214 4.13 -15.04 -18.64
C ALA A 214 4.59 -15.75 -17.33
N TRP A 215 3.64 -16.27 -16.55
CA TRP A 215 3.94 -17.10 -15.37
C TRP A 215 4.94 -18.21 -15.66
N ARG A 216 4.82 -18.83 -16.84
CA ARG A 216 5.70 -19.94 -17.26
C ARG A 216 7.12 -19.50 -17.61
N ALA A 217 7.33 -18.21 -17.88
CA ALA A 217 8.67 -17.67 -18.15
C ALA A 217 9.53 -17.58 -16.89
N LEU A 218 8.91 -17.49 -15.70
CA LEU A 218 9.65 -17.44 -14.45
C LEU A 218 10.19 -18.81 -14.07
N HIS A 219 11.40 -18.87 -13.52
CA HIS A 219 11.95 -20.12 -13.01
C HIS A 219 11.18 -20.64 -11.77
N GLY A 220 11.24 -21.96 -11.54
CA GLY A 220 10.36 -22.65 -10.58
C GLY A 220 10.41 -22.07 -9.16
N ARG A 221 11.60 -21.70 -8.68
CA ARG A 221 11.80 -21.14 -7.35
C ARG A 221 11.16 -19.77 -7.17
N LEU A 222 11.32 -18.87 -8.16
CA LEU A 222 10.70 -17.55 -8.10
C LEU A 222 9.18 -17.64 -8.10
N ARG A 223 8.61 -18.61 -8.84
CA ARG A 223 7.17 -18.93 -8.77
C ARG A 223 6.77 -19.37 -7.36
N ALA A 224 7.55 -20.26 -6.73
CA ALA A 224 7.27 -20.70 -5.35
C ALA A 224 7.36 -19.53 -4.36
N MET A 225 8.31 -18.61 -4.52
CA MET A 225 8.41 -17.40 -3.69
C MET A 225 7.22 -16.45 -3.87
N ILE A 226 6.73 -16.27 -5.10
CA ILE A 226 5.52 -15.47 -5.36
C ILE A 226 4.30 -16.12 -4.71
N VAL A 227 4.17 -17.46 -4.75
CA VAL A 227 3.10 -18.18 -4.07
C VAL A 227 3.22 -18.05 -2.55
N ALA A 228 4.44 -18.15 -1.99
CA ALA A 228 4.66 -17.94 -0.55
C ALA A 228 4.35 -16.51 -0.10
N ALA A 229 4.67 -15.50 -0.92
CA ALA A 229 4.27 -14.11 -0.69
C ALA A 229 2.74 -13.94 -0.74
N GLY A 230 2.07 -14.62 -1.67
CA GLY A 230 0.61 -14.70 -1.71
C GLY A 230 0.00 -15.33 -0.45
N TRP A 231 0.62 -16.39 0.08
CA TRP A 231 0.21 -17.00 1.36
C TRP A 231 0.34 -16.00 2.52
N LEU A 232 1.45 -15.24 2.57
CA LEU A 232 1.64 -14.20 3.58
C LEU A 232 0.62 -13.06 3.42
N ALA A 233 0.23 -12.73 2.20
CA ALA A 233 -0.83 -11.76 1.94
C ALA A 233 -2.20 -12.28 2.39
N LEU A 234 -2.49 -13.57 2.21
CA LEU A 234 -3.69 -14.23 2.73
C LEU A 234 -3.73 -14.17 4.28
N ALA A 235 -2.59 -14.32 4.94
CA ALA A 235 -2.45 -14.24 6.39
C ALA A 235 -2.43 -12.80 6.92
N SER A 236 -2.28 -11.81 6.05
CA SER A 236 -2.17 -10.40 6.45
C SER A 236 -3.52 -9.88 6.95
N VAL A 237 -3.50 -9.33 8.15
CA VAL A 237 -4.68 -8.70 8.76
C VAL A 237 -4.71 -7.23 8.33
N PRO A 238 -5.74 -6.74 7.61
CA PRO A 238 -5.88 -5.32 7.34
C PRO A 238 -5.91 -4.48 8.62
N GLU A 239 -5.23 -3.33 8.64
CA GLU A 239 -5.13 -2.44 9.81
C GLU A 239 -6.50 -2.02 10.37
N VAL A 240 -7.53 -2.00 9.53
CA VAL A 240 -8.92 -1.71 9.94
C VAL A 240 -9.49 -2.70 10.95
N PHE A 241 -9.00 -3.95 10.98
CA PHE A 241 -9.38 -4.90 12.02
C PHE A 241 -8.71 -4.61 13.36
N VAL A 242 -7.51 -4.01 13.36
CA VAL A 242 -6.88 -3.54 14.60
C VAL A 242 -7.63 -2.32 15.15
N VAL A 243 -8.17 -1.45 14.26
CA VAL A 243 -9.12 -0.39 14.67
C VAL A 243 -10.36 -1.00 15.32
N LEU A 244 -10.98 -1.99 14.65
CA LEU A 244 -12.18 -2.64 15.15
C LEU A 244 -11.93 -3.31 16.51
N TRP A 245 -10.78 -3.97 16.66
CA TRP A 245 -10.36 -4.53 17.95
C TRP A 245 -10.22 -3.46 19.04
N ALA A 246 -9.51 -2.37 18.75
CA ALA A 246 -9.29 -1.30 19.73
C ALA A 246 -10.61 -0.65 20.16
N THR A 247 -11.53 -0.42 19.24
CA THR A 247 -12.84 0.16 19.54
C THR A 247 -13.76 -0.82 20.28
N SER A 248 -13.74 -2.11 19.93
CA SER A 248 -14.46 -3.14 20.68
C SER A 248 -13.90 -3.36 22.11
N ALA A 249 -12.61 -3.06 22.31
CA ALA A 249 -11.94 -3.09 23.61
C ALA A 249 -12.16 -1.80 24.43
N GLY A 250 -12.89 -0.80 23.91
CA GLY A 250 -13.27 0.41 24.63
C GLY A 250 -12.50 1.69 24.25
N LEU A 251 -11.66 1.66 23.20
CA LEU A 251 -11.05 2.89 22.69
C LEU A 251 -12.14 3.76 22.09
N SER A 252 -12.26 5.01 22.55
CA SER A 252 -13.21 5.97 21.98
C SER A 252 -12.90 6.27 20.53
N VAL A 253 -13.95 6.30 19.67
CA VAL A 253 -13.89 6.61 18.24
C VAL A 253 -13.12 7.89 17.94
N HIS A 254 -13.23 8.87 18.83
CA HIS A 254 -12.52 10.14 18.78
C HIS A 254 -10.99 9.99 18.65
N TRP A 255 -10.38 9.00 19.32
CA TRP A 255 -8.93 8.78 19.30
C TRP A 255 -8.43 7.96 18.11
N VAL A 256 -9.32 7.27 17.40
CA VAL A 256 -8.95 6.38 16.29
C VAL A 256 -8.15 7.09 15.20
N PRO A 257 -8.55 8.28 14.70
CA PRO A 257 -7.75 8.97 13.70
C PRO A 257 -6.35 9.35 14.19
N LEU A 258 -6.22 9.72 15.47
CA LEU A 258 -4.93 10.10 16.03
C LEU A 258 -3.98 8.90 16.18
N VAL A 259 -4.50 7.74 16.61
CA VAL A 259 -3.75 6.47 16.65
C VAL A 259 -3.30 6.08 15.24
N TRP A 260 -4.17 6.24 14.24
CA TRP A 260 -3.87 5.98 12.84
C TRP A 260 -2.78 6.91 12.29
N ALA A 261 -2.85 8.21 12.61
CA ALA A 261 -1.81 9.17 12.24
C ALA A 261 -0.46 8.82 12.88
N ALA A 262 -0.44 8.44 14.18
CA ALA A 262 0.76 8.00 14.87
C ALA A 262 1.35 6.72 14.24
N ALA A 263 0.51 5.75 13.88
CA ALA A 263 0.92 4.54 13.17
C ALA A 263 1.50 4.85 11.77
N SER A 264 0.89 5.77 11.03
CA SER A 264 1.39 6.22 9.71
C SER A 264 2.74 6.92 9.83
N LEU A 265 2.91 7.77 10.85
CA LEU A 265 4.18 8.42 11.15
C LEU A 265 5.26 7.40 11.54
N ALA A 266 4.92 6.39 12.36
CA ALA A 266 5.82 5.30 12.73
C ALA A 266 6.24 4.49 11.48
N LYS A 267 5.31 4.13 10.60
CA LYS A 267 5.63 3.46 9.31
C LYS A 267 6.61 4.29 8.48
N MET A 268 6.39 5.57 8.36
CA MET A 268 7.26 6.49 7.63
C MET A 268 8.67 6.55 8.25
N ALA A 269 8.77 6.66 9.57
CA ALA A 269 10.05 6.73 10.27
C ALA A 269 10.85 5.42 10.22
N ILE A 270 10.17 4.26 10.20
CA ILE A 270 10.79 2.93 10.25
C ILE A 270 11.19 2.42 8.86
N ALA A 271 10.45 2.74 7.81
CA ALA A 271 10.64 2.14 6.48
C ALA A 271 12.05 2.32 5.92
N MET A 272 12.63 3.52 6.01
CA MET A 272 13.98 3.78 5.52
C MET A 272 15.06 3.12 6.38
N PRO A 273 15.08 3.25 7.72
CA PRO A 273 16.02 2.50 8.59
C PRO A 273 15.95 0.99 8.39
N ALA A 274 14.73 0.42 8.27
CA ALA A 274 14.55 -1.00 8.02
C ALA A 274 15.18 -1.44 6.69
N GLY A 275 15.06 -0.63 5.64
CA GLY A 275 15.74 -0.85 4.37
C GLY A 275 17.28 -0.88 4.52
N ILE A 276 17.84 0.12 5.20
CA ILE A 276 19.31 0.20 5.44
C ILE A 276 19.80 -1.02 6.27
N VAL A 277 19.05 -1.40 7.30
CA VAL A 277 19.37 -2.58 8.11
C VAL A 277 19.29 -3.85 7.27
N SER A 278 18.30 -3.96 6.39
CA SER A 278 18.14 -5.07 5.45
C SER A 278 19.30 -5.17 4.44
N ASP A 279 19.85 -4.02 4.00
CA ASP A 279 21.04 -4.00 3.14
C ASP A 279 22.29 -4.46 3.86
N ARG A 280 22.45 -4.14 5.15
CA ARG A 280 23.65 -4.47 5.97
C ARG A 280 23.63 -5.88 6.56
N LEU A 281 22.52 -6.29 7.15
CA LEU A 281 22.37 -7.59 7.83
C LEU A 281 21.89 -8.70 6.87
N GLY A 282 21.46 -8.34 5.67
CA GLY A 282 20.83 -9.26 4.71
C GLY A 282 19.28 -9.25 4.82
N ARG A 283 18.64 -9.62 3.72
CA ARG A 283 17.17 -9.58 3.58
C ARG A 283 16.46 -10.54 4.54
N ILE A 284 16.99 -11.78 4.64
CA ILE A 284 16.33 -12.86 5.38
C ILE A 284 16.28 -12.63 6.90
N PRO A 285 17.38 -12.22 7.58
CA PRO A 285 17.34 -11.89 9.00
C PRO A 285 16.32 -10.79 9.35
N VAL A 286 16.23 -9.74 8.53
CA VAL A 286 15.27 -8.64 8.74
C VAL A 286 13.82 -9.10 8.53
N LEU A 287 13.56 -9.93 7.51
CA LEU A 287 12.25 -10.54 7.30
C LEU A 287 11.86 -11.42 8.47
N LEU A 288 12.73 -12.33 8.92
CA LEU A 288 12.47 -13.20 10.06
C LEU A 288 12.16 -12.39 11.33
N GLY A 289 12.96 -11.35 11.60
CA GLY A 289 12.72 -10.46 12.73
C GLY A 289 11.38 -9.74 12.64
N GLY A 290 11.05 -9.19 11.47
CA GLY A 290 9.78 -8.51 11.23
C GLY A 290 8.57 -9.44 11.34
N TRP A 291 8.64 -10.65 10.78
CA TRP A 291 7.54 -11.62 10.89
C TRP A 291 7.41 -12.18 12.31
N THR A 292 8.52 -12.45 13.01
CA THR A 292 8.47 -12.86 14.41
C THR A 292 7.79 -11.78 15.27
N LEU A 293 8.17 -10.50 15.06
CA LEU A 293 7.51 -9.39 15.73
C LEU A 293 6.01 -9.32 15.38
N ARG A 294 5.65 -9.50 14.11
CA ARG A 294 4.23 -9.53 13.67
C ARG A 294 3.46 -10.64 14.35
N VAL A 295 3.98 -11.87 14.37
CA VAL A 295 3.35 -13.00 15.07
C VAL A 295 3.19 -12.69 16.55
N SER A 296 4.21 -12.12 17.20
CA SER A 296 4.12 -11.74 18.62
C SER A 296 3.03 -10.69 18.87
N VAL A 297 2.95 -9.66 18.01
CA VAL A 297 1.90 -8.63 18.13
C VAL A 297 0.51 -9.22 17.90
N LEU A 298 0.32 -10.11 16.91
CA LEU A 298 -0.96 -10.78 16.69
C LEU A 298 -1.38 -11.66 17.86
N LEU A 299 -0.43 -12.37 18.49
CA LEU A 299 -0.70 -13.15 19.71
C LEU A 299 -1.03 -12.26 20.90
N LEU A 300 -0.40 -11.09 21.05
CA LEU A 300 -0.75 -10.11 22.08
C LEU A 300 -2.14 -9.52 21.87
N LEU A 301 -2.52 -9.20 20.62
CA LEU A 301 -3.88 -8.77 20.27
C LEU A 301 -4.92 -9.85 20.59
N ALA A 302 -4.57 -11.13 20.41
CA ALA A 302 -5.41 -12.25 20.76
C ALA A 302 -5.55 -12.44 22.29
N ALA A 303 -4.46 -12.26 23.04
CA ALA A 303 -4.39 -12.51 24.47
C ALA A 303 -4.94 -11.37 25.34
N LEU A 304 -5.06 -10.16 24.78
CA LEU A 304 -5.45 -8.94 25.48
C LEU A 304 -6.77 -8.39 24.94
N PRO A 305 -7.93 -8.95 25.30
CA PRO A 305 -9.22 -8.54 24.73
C PRO A 305 -9.67 -7.14 25.17
N SER A 306 -9.21 -6.63 26.30
CA SER A 306 -9.58 -5.31 26.84
C SER A 306 -8.41 -4.68 27.62
N PRO A 307 -7.28 -4.36 26.95
CA PRO A 307 -6.14 -3.74 27.62
C PRO A 307 -6.41 -2.25 27.88
N PRO A 308 -5.65 -1.58 28.76
CA PRO A 308 -5.74 -0.14 28.94
C PRO A 308 -5.37 0.61 27.65
N ALA A 309 -5.88 1.84 27.49
CA ALA A 309 -5.75 2.62 26.26
C ALA A 309 -4.31 2.74 25.74
N TRP A 310 -3.32 2.97 26.62
CA TRP A 310 -1.92 3.09 26.20
C TRP A 310 -1.36 1.81 25.57
N GLN A 311 -1.82 0.62 26.00
CA GLN A 311 -1.44 -0.64 25.37
C GLN A 311 -2.12 -0.81 24.00
N MET A 312 -3.37 -0.35 23.84
CA MET A 312 -4.05 -0.34 22.53
C MET A 312 -3.25 0.49 21.52
N TRP A 313 -2.79 1.68 21.92
CA TRP A 313 -1.93 2.53 21.10
C TRP A 313 -0.62 1.83 20.73
N LEU A 314 0.06 1.27 21.74
CA LEU A 314 1.33 0.59 21.54
C LEU A 314 1.19 -0.60 20.57
N LEU A 315 0.17 -1.45 20.77
CA LEU A 315 -0.08 -2.62 19.93
C LEU A 315 -0.45 -2.22 18.48
N PHE A 316 -1.25 -1.17 18.32
CA PHE A 316 -1.59 -0.65 16.99
C PHE A 316 -0.35 -0.14 16.25
N ILE A 317 0.46 0.71 16.89
CA ILE A 317 1.69 1.24 16.32
C ILE A 317 2.70 0.12 16.06
N ALA A 318 2.84 -0.84 16.99
CA ALA A 318 3.71 -2.00 16.81
C ALA A 318 3.27 -2.86 15.62
N TYR A 319 1.97 -3.09 15.44
CA TYR A 319 1.45 -3.80 14.27
C TYR A 319 1.81 -3.08 12.97
N ALA A 320 1.56 -1.78 12.89
CA ALA A 320 1.91 -0.96 11.74
C ALA A 320 3.43 -0.96 11.45
N ALA A 321 4.25 -0.93 12.50
CA ALA A 321 5.71 -1.02 12.39
C ALA A 321 6.17 -2.34 11.74
N THR A 322 5.50 -3.47 12.05
CA THR A 322 5.83 -4.76 11.43
C THR A 322 5.65 -4.75 9.91
N LEU A 323 4.62 -4.03 9.42
CA LEU A 323 4.38 -3.88 7.98
C LEU A 323 5.50 -3.06 7.32
N ALA A 324 5.91 -1.97 7.97
CA ALA A 324 6.99 -1.11 7.48
C ALA A 324 8.36 -1.82 7.40
N VAL A 325 8.62 -2.78 8.29
CA VAL A 325 9.86 -3.58 8.29
C VAL A 325 9.82 -4.65 7.21
N THR A 326 8.71 -5.36 7.05
CA THR A 326 8.66 -6.57 6.18
C THR A 326 8.44 -6.23 4.71
N GLU A 327 7.61 -5.24 4.38
CA GLU A 327 7.21 -4.95 3.00
C GLU A 327 8.40 -4.61 2.07
N PRO A 328 9.35 -3.72 2.43
CA PRO A 328 10.51 -3.43 1.59
C PRO A 328 11.42 -4.64 1.40
N ALA A 329 11.62 -5.43 2.47
CA ALA A 329 12.50 -6.60 2.44
C ALA A 329 11.90 -7.75 1.60
N GLU A 330 10.58 -7.99 1.67
CA GLU A 330 9.87 -8.96 0.81
C GLU A 330 10.05 -8.61 -0.68
N ARG A 331 9.85 -7.35 -1.04
CA ARG A 331 10.05 -6.88 -2.42
C ARG A 331 11.49 -7.08 -2.86
N SER A 332 12.46 -6.78 -2.01
CA SER A 332 13.88 -6.95 -2.32
C SER A 332 14.22 -8.42 -2.55
N VAL A 333 13.70 -9.34 -1.73
CA VAL A 333 13.91 -10.80 -1.93
C VAL A 333 13.39 -11.26 -3.29
N ILE A 334 12.21 -10.81 -3.71
CA ILE A 334 11.66 -11.14 -5.05
C ILE A 334 12.58 -10.57 -6.15
N GLY A 335 13.05 -9.32 -6.00
CA GLY A 335 13.95 -8.68 -6.96
C GLY A 335 15.31 -9.33 -7.07
N ASP A 336 15.90 -9.76 -5.93
CA ASP A 336 17.22 -10.41 -5.86
C ASP A 336 17.20 -11.81 -6.52
N HIS A 337 16.05 -12.49 -6.54
CA HIS A 337 15.85 -13.80 -7.15
C HIS A 337 15.35 -13.75 -8.59
N ALA A 338 14.98 -12.59 -9.09
CA ALA A 338 14.55 -12.39 -10.48
C ALA A 338 15.73 -12.00 -11.37
N ALA A 339 15.91 -12.71 -12.50
CA ALA A 339 16.83 -12.29 -13.54
C ALA A 339 16.44 -10.90 -14.06
N GLU A 340 17.41 -10.12 -14.58
CA GLU A 340 17.16 -8.73 -14.98
C GLU A 340 15.98 -8.58 -15.96
N HIS A 341 15.90 -9.48 -16.94
CA HIS A 341 14.82 -9.53 -17.94
C HIS A 341 13.47 -10.02 -17.36
N GLU A 342 13.45 -10.69 -16.18
CA GLU A 342 12.26 -11.22 -15.52
C GLU A 342 11.70 -10.29 -14.44
N ARG A 343 12.46 -9.29 -13.95
CA ARG A 343 12.10 -8.44 -12.80
C ARG A 343 10.74 -7.79 -12.94
N GLY A 344 10.44 -7.22 -14.10
CA GLY A 344 9.13 -6.58 -14.33
C GLY A 344 7.96 -7.56 -14.21
N THR A 345 8.11 -8.75 -14.78
CA THR A 345 7.11 -9.84 -14.68
C THR A 345 6.98 -10.34 -13.26
N ALA A 346 8.12 -10.54 -12.56
CA ALA A 346 8.14 -11.02 -11.18
C ALA A 346 7.41 -10.06 -10.22
N TYR A 347 7.72 -8.76 -10.28
CA TYR A 347 7.04 -7.75 -9.47
C TYR A 347 5.55 -7.62 -9.81
N GLY A 348 5.20 -7.66 -11.09
CA GLY A 348 3.81 -7.59 -11.54
C GLY A 348 2.99 -8.76 -11.00
N LEU A 349 3.52 -9.98 -11.09
CA LEU A 349 2.86 -11.19 -10.58
C LEU A 349 2.86 -11.25 -9.05
N TYR A 350 3.94 -10.80 -8.38
CA TYR A 350 3.97 -10.64 -6.92
C TYR A 350 2.85 -9.71 -6.44
N HIS A 351 2.73 -8.52 -7.01
CA HIS A 351 1.69 -7.56 -6.62
C HIS A 351 0.28 -8.05 -6.94
N LEU A 352 0.11 -8.74 -8.06
CA LEU A 352 -1.17 -9.34 -8.43
C LEU A 352 -1.56 -10.45 -7.46
N ALA A 353 -0.65 -11.40 -7.18
CA ALA A 353 -0.90 -12.51 -6.27
C ALA A 353 -1.20 -12.01 -4.85
N SER A 354 -0.37 -11.10 -4.33
CA SER A 354 -0.56 -10.51 -3.01
C SER A 354 -1.88 -9.76 -2.92
N GLY A 355 -2.20 -8.90 -3.90
CA GLY A 355 -3.44 -8.12 -3.88
C GLY A 355 -4.71 -8.96 -4.00
N LEU A 356 -4.69 -10.04 -4.83
CA LEU A 356 -5.84 -10.94 -4.96
C LEU A 356 -6.07 -11.77 -3.70
N LEU A 357 -5.00 -12.24 -3.04
CA LEU A 357 -5.12 -13.12 -1.88
C LEU A 357 -5.45 -12.38 -0.57
N VAL A 358 -5.27 -11.05 -0.52
CA VAL A 358 -5.79 -10.24 0.60
C VAL A 358 -7.32 -10.34 0.70
N LEU A 359 -8.05 -10.45 -0.42
CA LEU A 359 -9.52 -10.55 -0.37
C LEU A 359 -10.00 -11.79 0.40
N PRO A 360 -9.68 -13.04 -0.01
CA PRO A 360 -10.11 -14.21 0.77
C PRO A 360 -9.53 -14.19 2.19
N GLY A 361 -8.31 -13.70 2.40
CA GLY A 361 -7.71 -13.56 3.73
C GLY A 361 -8.51 -12.67 4.66
N ALA A 362 -8.89 -11.47 4.21
CA ALA A 362 -9.68 -10.53 4.99
C ALA A 362 -11.11 -11.05 5.28
N VAL A 363 -11.75 -11.72 4.30
CA VAL A 363 -13.08 -12.34 4.49
C VAL A 363 -13.00 -13.48 5.49
N ILE A 364 -12.01 -14.39 5.37
CA ILE A 364 -11.79 -15.50 6.30
C ILE A 364 -11.53 -14.96 7.71
N PHE A 365 -10.65 -13.98 7.86
CA PHE A 365 -10.34 -13.35 9.15
C PHE A 365 -11.59 -12.75 9.78
N GLY A 366 -12.36 -11.96 9.02
CA GLY A 366 -13.60 -11.35 9.50
C GLY A 366 -14.67 -12.39 9.87
N THR A 367 -14.80 -13.48 9.09
CA THR A 367 -15.73 -14.58 9.38
C THR A 367 -15.35 -15.35 10.64
N ILE A 368 -14.04 -15.63 10.83
CA ILE A 368 -13.55 -16.26 12.07
C ILE A 368 -13.84 -15.33 13.27
N TRP A 369 -13.59 -14.03 13.12
CA TRP A 369 -13.92 -13.08 14.16
C TRP A 369 -15.41 -13.06 14.52
N GLU A 370 -16.26 -13.01 13.52
CA GLU A 370 -17.73 -12.96 13.72
C GLU A 370 -18.27 -14.23 14.42
N ARG A 371 -17.71 -15.40 14.09
CA ARG A 371 -18.19 -16.70 14.63
C ARG A 371 -17.51 -17.12 15.93
N PHE A 372 -16.22 -16.85 16.09
CA PHE A 372 -15.36 -17.40 17.14
C PHE A 372 -14.65 -16.31 17.98
N GLY A 373 -14.91 -15.03 17.69
CA GLY A 373 -14.32 -13.90 18.39
C GLY A 373 -12.95 -13.47 17.86
N SER A 374 -12.55 -12.25 18.25
CA SER A 374 -11.31 -11.60 17.79
C SER A 374 -10.06 -12.38 18.20
N SER A 375 -10.02 -12.94 19.39
CA SER A 375 -8.88 -13.73 19.90
C SER A 375 -8.56 -14.92 18.98
N THR A 376 -9.57 -15.68 18.56
CA THR A 376 -9.41 -16.81 17.62
C THR A 376 -8.94 -16.33 16.25
N ALA A 377 -9.48 -15.22 15.75
CA ALA A 377 -9.10 -14.66 14.46
C ALA A 377 -7.61 -14.23 14.45
N PHE A 378 -7.16 -13.50 15.46
CA PHE A 378 -5.76 -13.08 15.57
C PHE A 378 -4.81 -14.26 15.78
N THR A 379 -5.19 -15.25 16.59
CA THR A 379 -4.40 -16.48 16.79
C THR A 379 -4.24 -17.24 15.47
N THR A 380 -5.33 -17.41 14.72
CA THR A 380 -5.29 -18.07 13.41
C THR A 380 -4.38 -17.31 12.44
N ALA A 381 -4.49 -15.99 12.37
CA ALA A 381 -3.61 -15.15 11.53
C ALA A 381 -2.14 -15.27 11.95
N ALA A 382 -1.84 -15.33 13.25
CA ALA A 382 -0.49 -15.53 13.77
C ALA A 382 0.10 -16.88 13.31
N ILE A 383 -0.67 -17.96 13.42
CA ILE A 383 -0.24 -19.32 12.98
C ILE A 383 0.02 -19.33 11.47
N VAL A 384 -0.93 -18.83 10.66
CA VAL A 384 -0.82 -18.82 9.20
C VAL A 384 0.36 -17.94 8.74
N THR A 385 0.60 -16.81 9.42
CA THR A 385 1.77 -15.94 9.19
C THR A 385 3.06 -16.67 9.51
N ALA A 386 3.15 -17.37 10.66
CA ALA A 386 4.34 -18.12 11.05
C ALA A 386 4.69 -19.24 10.03
N LEU A 387 3.69 -19.98 9.56
CA LEU A 387 3.86 -21.01 8.54
C LEU A 387 4.34 -20.42 7.21
N GLY A 388 3.74 -19.31 6.76
CA GLY A 388 4.17 -18.61 5.53
C GLY A 388 5.58 -18.03 5.64
N ALA A 389 5.92 -17.46 6.79
CA ALA A 389 7.24 -16.93 7.07
C ALA A 389 8.32 -18.04 7.07
N ALA A 390 8.03 -19.18 7.69
CA ALA A 390 8.92 -20.32 7.68
C ALA A 390 9.13 -20.86 6.24
N TRP A 391 8.06 -20.98 5.46
CA TRP A 391 8.13 -21.40 4.06
C TRP A 391 8.94 -20.44 3.20
N MET A 392 8.64 -19.15 3.25
CA MET A 392 9.39 -18.12 2.50
C MET A 392 10.88 -18.13 2.88
N SER A 393 11.18 -18.25 4.18
CA SER A 393 12.56 -18.29 4.68
C SER A 393 13.32 -19.52 4.20
N TRP A 394 12.66 -20.67 4.13
CA TRP A 394 13.25 -21.90 3.57
C TRP A 394 13.56 -21.72 2.09
N LEU A 395 12.62 -21.21 1.30
CA LEU A 395 12.83 -20.92 -0.12
C LEU A 395 13.98 -19.94 -0.35
N ALA A 396 14.12 -18.93 0.50
CA ALA A 396 15.11 -17.87 0.32
C ALA A 396 16.54 -18.29 0.72
N ARG A 397 16.73 -19.35 1.53
CA ARG A 397 18.05 -19.81 1.99
C ARG A 397 18.85 -20.59 0.96
N GLU A 398 18.21 -21.24 0.00
CA GLU A 398 18.95 -22.01 -1.01
C GLU A 398 19.66 -21.05 -1.99
N PRO A 399 20.96 -21.25 -2.30
CA PRO A 399 21.66 -20.40 -3.24
C PRO A 399 21.04 -20.51 -4.63
N ILE A 400 20.97 -19.36 -5.33
CA ILE A 400 20.66 -19.37 -6.76
C ILE A 400 21.78 -20.15 -7.43
N ALA A 401 21.51 -21.38 -7.88
CA ALA A 401 22.44 -22.09 -8.74
C ALA A 401 22.75 -21.15 -9.91
N ARG A 402 24.02 -20.72 -10.05
CA ARG A 402 24.49 -19.89 -11.16
C ARG A 402 24.33 -20.69 -12.45
N ALA A 403 23.11 -20.67 -12.99
CA ALA A 403 22.76 -21.24 -14.28
C ALA A 403 23.31 -20.32 -15.38
N GLY A 404 24.61 -20.27 -15.53
CA GLY A 404 25.23 -19.40 -16.51
C GLY A 404 26.73 -19.61 -16.76
N GLN A 405 27.40 -20.49 -16.01
CA GLN A 405 28.85 -20.72 -16.19
C GLN A 405 29.23 -22.12 -16.74
N GLN A 406 28.29 -22.84 -17.35
CA GLN A 406 28.64 -24.09 -18.07
C GLN A 406 28.05 -24.04 -19.49
N ARG A 407 28.46 -23.12 -20.32
CA ARG A 407 28.57 -23.25 -21.78
C ARG A 407 29.63 -22.25 -22.24
N GLY A 408 30.87 -22.60 -22.05
CA GLY A 408 32.02 -22.08 -22.74
C GLY A 408 32.63 -23.23 -23.51
#